data_87c0b45db4a8713be88fc2f70f3be266
#
_entry.id   87c0b45db4a8713be88fc2f70f3be266
#
_cell.length_a   1.000
_cell.length_b   1.000
_cell.length_c   1.000
_cell.angle_alpha   90.00
_cell.angle_beta   90.00
_cell.angle_gamma   90.00
#
_symmetry.space_group_name_H-M   'P 1'
#
loop_
_entity.id
_entity.type
_entity.pdbx_description
1 polymer ?
#
loop_
_entity_poly.entity_id
_entity_poly.type
_entity_poly.pdbx_seq_one_letter_code
_entity_poly.pdbx_strand_id
1 'polypeptide(L)'
;MQRGPVRWPAAKGRDCESVMRALVLALALLAVLKVWFQDSLYRSATEEALVSAYRTRAADACAHRAPAPAGAVDWSAEAEPRVAVGNPAIPVHVWQFEHELWNARFRQPYLILSVTRTGISCTYDILADTADIARS
;
A
#
# COMPACT_ATOMS: atom_id res chain seq x y z
N MET A 1 -63.17 49.15 -13.79
CA MET A 1 -61.99 48.73 -13.03
C MET A 1 -61.56 47.35 -13.49
N GLN A 2 -60.60 47.25 -14.40
CA GLN A 2 -60.07 45.97 -14.91
C GLN A 2 -58.79 45.63 -14.10
N ARG A 3 -58.84 44.57 -13.32
CA ARG A 3 -57.62 44.02 -12.65
C ARG A 3 -56.84 43.23 -13.67
N GLY A 4 -55.64 43.73 -14.02
CA GLY A 4 -54.71 43.00 -14.86
C GLY A 4 -54.21 41.70 -14.18
N PRO A 5 -53.86 40.68 -14.96
CA PRO A 5 -53.39 39.41 -14.43
C PRO A 5 -52.06 39.59 -13.74
N VAL A 6 -51.96 39.12 -12.47
CA VAL A 6 -50.70 39.07 -11.71
C VAL A 6 -49.79 38.04 -12.38
N ARG A 7 -48.73 38.49 -12.99
CA ARG A 7 -47.69 37.66 -13.62
C ARG A 7 -46.77 37.17 -12.50
N TRP A 8 -46.91 35.92 -12.10
CA TRP A 8 -45.94 35.28 -11.20
C TRP A 8 -44.62 35.05 -11.95
N PRO A 9 -43.47 35.42 -11.39
CA PRO A 9 -42.19 35.10 -11.99
C PRO A 9 -42.01 33.59 -12.05
N ALA A 10 -41.78 33.06 -13.24
CA ALA A 10 -41.47 31.65 -13.46
C ALA A 10 -40.19 31.30 -12.65
N ALA A 11 -40.39 30.52 -11.61
CA ALA A 11 -39.30 30.07 -10.76
C ALA A 11 -38.25 29.32 -11.63
N LYS A 12 -37.03 29.76 -11.49
CA LYS A 12 -35.81 29.32 -12.17
C LYS A 12 -35.48 27.86 -11.78
N GLY A 13 -36.16 26.89 -12.39
CA GLY A 13 -35.98 25.46 -12.11
C GLY A 13 -34.59 24.90 -12.46
N ARG A 14 -33.83 25.67 -13.25
CA ARG A 14 -32.44 25.30 -13.65
C ARG A 14 -31.41 25.43 -12.56
N ASP A 15 -31.61 26.35 -11.63
CA ASP A 15 -30.65 26.59 -10.54
C ASP A 15 -30.68 25.47 -9.49
N CYS A 16 -31.85 24.88 -9.24
CA CYS A 16 -32.02 23.80 -8.27
C CYS A 16 -31.36 22.49 -8.72
N GLU A 17 -31.44 22.18 -10.03
CA GLU A 17 -30.83 20.97 -10.60
C GLU A 17 -29.30 21.06 -10.62
N SER A 18 -28.74 22.24 -10.94
CA SER A 18 -27.30 22.46 -10.93
C SER A 18 -26.72 22.38 -9.52
N VAL A 19 -27.43 22.95 -8.52
CA VAL A 19 -27.04 22.85 -7.10
C VAL A 19 -27.07 21.41 -6.60
N MET A 20 -28.11 20.66 -6.96
CA MET A 20 -28.23 19.24 -6.56
C MET A 20 -27.10 18.40 -7.17
N ARG A 21 -26.78 18.59 -8.46
CA ARG A 21 -25.66 17.92 -9.12
C ARG A 21 -24.32 18.26 -8.45
N ALA A 22 -24.08 19.55 -8.14
CA ALA A 22 -22.88 19.99 -7.45
C ALA A 22 -22.77 19.35 -6.05
N LEU A 23 -23.86 19.23 -5.33
CA LEU A 23 -23.91 18.65 -3.99
C LEU A 23 -23.62 17.15 -4.04
N VAL A 24 -24.20 16.42 -5.00
CA VAL A 24 -23.93 14.97 -5.20
C VAL A 24 -22.45 14.74 -5.55
N LEU A 25 -21.88 15.57 -6.44
CA LEU A 25 -20.47 15.45 -6.80
C LEU A 25 -19.55 15.77 -5.61
N ALA A 26 -19.88 16.77 -4.81
CA ALA A 26 -19.12 17.11 -3.61
C ALA A 26 -19.16 15.98 -2.57
N LEU A 27 -20.33 15.37 -2.35
CA LEU A 27 -20.46 14.23 -1.43
C LEU A 27 -19.72 13.00 -1.95
N ALA A 28 -19.77 12.72 -3.25
CA ALA A 28 -19.01 11.64 -3.87
C ALA A 28 -17.49 11.85 -3.70
N LEU A 29 -17.02 13.06 -3.94
CA LEU A 29 -15.61 13.44 -3.76
C LEU A 29 -15.17 13.26 -2.31
N LEU A 30 -15.98 13.72 -1.35
CA LEU A 30 -15.70 13.57 0.09
C LEU A 30 -15.65 12.10 0.50
N ALA A 31 -16.55 11.26 -0.03
CA ALA A 31 -16.54 9.82 0.23
C ALA A 31 -15.26 9.15 -0.29
N VAL A 32 -14.84 9.47 -1.52
CA VAL A 32 -13.58 8.96 -2.10
C VAL A 32 -12.38 9.41 -1.29
N LEU A 33 -12.30 10.68 -0.91
CA LEU A 33 -11.22 11.22 -0.08
C LEU A 33 -11.16 10.53 1.27
N LYS A 34 -12.31 10.32 1.91
CA LYS A 34 -12.38 9.62 3.20
C LYS A 34 -11.85 8.18 3.10
N VAL A 35 -12.29 7.42 2.10
CA VAL A 35 -11.85 6.04 1.89
C VAL A 35 -10.34 6.01 1.62
N TRP A 36 -9.85 6.88 0.74
CA TRP A 36 -8.42 6.96 0.41
C TRP A 36 -7.57 7.30 1.63
N PHE A 37 -7.99 8.26 2.45
CA PHE A 37 -7.28 8.67 3.66
C PHE A 37 -7.27 7.56 4.72
N GLN A 38 -8.39 6.88 4.92
CA GLN A 38 -8.47 5.74 5.85
C GLN A 38 -7.59 4.57 5.39
N ASP A 39 -7.59 4.24 4.09
CA ASP A 39 -6.74 3.17 3.54
C ASP A 39 -5.25 3.51 3.70
N SER A 40 -4.87 4.75 3.43
CA SER A 40 -3.49 5.23 3.61
C SER A 40 -3.00 5.11 5.06
N LEU A 41 -3.82 5.54 6.03
CA LEU A 41 -3.49 5.43 7.45
C LEU A 41 -3.41 3.97 7.92
N TYR A 42 -4.33 3.13 7.44
CA TYR A 42 -4.36 1.72 7.81
C TYR A 42 -3.13 0.98 7.28
N ARG A 43 -2.72 1.26 6.04
CA ARG A 43 -1.51 0.66 5.45
C ARG A 43 -0.25 1.06 6.22
N SER A 44 -0.07 2.34 6.52
CA SER A 44 1.13 2.79 7.26
C SER A 44 1.21 2.21 8.67
N ALA A 45 0.09 2.13 9.39
CA ALA A 45 0.04 1.53 10.72
C ALA A 45 0.34 0.02 10.69
N THR A 46 -0.16 -0.69 9.67
CA THR A 46 0.09 -2.12 9.51
C THR A 46 1.56 -2.37 9.15
N GLU A 47 2.14 -1.56 8.28
CA GLU A 47 3.54 -1.63 7.90
C GLU A 47 4.46 -1.40 9.11
N GLU A 48 4.21 -0.36 9.89
CA GLU A 48 4.96 -0.06 11.11
C GLU A 48 4.87 -1.19 12.14
N ALA A 49 3.69 -1.78 12.33
CA ALA A 49 3.49 -2.92 13.22
C ALA A 49 4.27 -4.15 12.76
N LEU A 50 4.27 -4.47 11.46
CA LEU A 50 5.04 -5.59 10.90
C LEU A 50 6.55 -5.34 11.04
N VAL A 51 7.01 -4.14 10.72
CA VAL A 51 8.43 -3.78 10.88
C VAL A 51 8.85 -3.90 12.33
N SER A 52 8.09 -3.37 13.28
CA SER A 52 8.44 -3.44 14.71
C SER A 52 8.47 -4.86 15.23
N ALA A 53 7.56 -5.72 14.79
CA ALA A 53 7.47 -7.12 15.22
C ALA A 53 8.58 -8.02 14.65
N TYR A 54 8.99 -7.79 13.39
CA TYR A 54 9.86 -8.74 12.68
C TYR A 54 11.25 -8.20 12.34
N ARG A 55 11.55 -6.92 12.55
CA ARG A 55 12.84 -6.30 12.17
C ARG A 55 14.05 -7.05 12.73
N THR A 56 14.05 -7.36 14.03
CA THR A 56 15.18 -8.04 14.66
C THR A 56 15.37 -9.44 14.08
N ARG A 57 14.27 -10.18 13.94
CA ARG A 57 14.30 -11.55 13.40
C ARG A 57 14.74 -11.58 11.95
N ALA A 58 14.28 -10.63 11.15
CA ALA A 58 14.70 -10.47 9.76
C ALA A 58 16.20 -10.11 9.67
N ALA A 59 16.69 -9.20 10.51
CA ALA A 59 18.10 -8.83 10.55
C ALA A 59 19.00 -10.02 10.90
N ASP A 60 18.61 -10.82 11.86
CA ASP A 60 19.34 -12.05 12.25
C ASP A 60 19.33 -13.08 11.09
N ALA A 61 18.18 -13.32 10.47
CA ALA A 61 18.08 -14.24 9.33
C ALA A 61 18.92 -13.77 8.14
N CYS A 62 18.93 -12.46 7.85
CA CYS A 62 19.75 -11.87 6.80
C CYS A 62 21.26 -11.99 7.11
N ALA A 63 21.65 -11.78 8.36
CA ALA A 63 23.04 -11.92 8.79
C ALA A 63 23.56 -13.36 8.63
N HIS A 64 22.73 -14.36 8.96
CA HIS A 64 23.09 -15.77 8.79
C HIS A 64 23.17 -16.20 7.31
N ARG A 65 22.42 -15.55 6.42
CA ARG A 65 22.42 -15.86 4.99
C ARG A 65 23.51 -15.11 4.20
N ALA A 66 24.01 -14.00 4.75
CA ALA A 66 24.95 -13.15 4.05
C ALA A 66 26.30 -13.87 3.82
N PRO A 67 26.74 -14.08 2.56
CA PRO A 67 28.06 -14.58 2.27
C PRO A 67 29.12 -13.52 2.62
N ALA A 68 30.29 -13.95 3.10
CA ALA A 68 31.42 -13.03 3.24
C ALA A 68 31.79 -12.42 1.86
N PRO A 69 31.99 -11.12 1.69
CA PRO A 69 32.17 -10.06 2.69
C PRO A 69 30.88 -9.33 3.11
N ALA A 70 29.71 -9.70 2.60
CA ALA A 70 28.43 -9.09 2.94
C ALA A 70 28.03 -9.33 4.42
N GLY A 71 28.69 -10.27 5.11
CA GLY A 71 28.55 -10.51 6.54
C GLY A 71 29.07 -9.38 7.43
N ALA A 72 29.72 -8.35 6.85
CA ALA A 72 30.16 -7.15 7.59
C ALA A 72 29.06 -6.07 7.68
N VAL A 73 27.89 -6.30 7.08
CA VAL A 73 26.75 -5.35 7.12
C VAL A 73 25.97 -5.55 8.41
N ASP A 74 25.80 -4.48 9.16
CA ASP A 74 24.89 -4.47 10.31
C ASP A 74 23.45 -4.25 9.83
N TRP A 75 22.75 -5.36 9.58
CA TRP A 75 21.35 -5.36 9.11
C TRP A 75 20.38 -4.70 10.10
N SER A 76 20.74 -4.64 11.38
CA SER A 76 19.89 -4.02 12.39
C SER A 76 19.99 -2.51 12.42
N ALA A 77 21.20 -1.97 12.20
CA ALA A 77 21.51 -0.55 12.29
C ALA A 77 21.52 0.17 10.93
N GLU A 78 22.06 -0.47 9.88
CA GLU A 78 22.30 0.17 8.58
C GLU A 78 21.17 -0.05 7.56
N ALA A 79 20.32 -1.06 7.76
CA ALA A 79 19.28 -1.39 6.79
C ALA A 79 17.98 -0.63 7.04
N GLU A 80 17.41 -0.09 5.94
CA GLU A 80 16.07 0.49 5.92
C GLU A 80 15.03 -0.62 5.73
N PRO A 81 14.12 -0.82 6.68
CA PRO A 81 13.06 -1.81 6.58
C PRO A 81 11.92 -1.30 5.70
N ARG A 82 11.42 -2.14 4.81
CA ARG A 82 10.24 -1.89 3.99
C ARG A 82 9.39 -3.15 3.89
N VAL A 83 8.08 -3.00 4.04
CA VAL A 83 7.15 -4.10 3.80
C VAL A 83 6.74 -4.12 2.33
N ALA A 84 6.83 -5.30 1.72
CA ALA A 84 6.32 -5.56 0.38
C ALA A 84 5.27 -6.66 0.43
N VAL A 85 4.27 -6.57 -0.43
CA VAL A 85 3.26 -7.61 -0.60
C VAL A 85 3.49 -8.32 -1.91
N GLY A 86 3.70 -9.62 -1.81
CA GLY A 86 4.01 -10.48 -2.94
C GLY A 86 5.47 -10.41 -3.39
N ASN A 87 5.96 -11.52 -3.95
CA ASN A 87 7.31 -11.63 -4.48
C ASN A 87 7.29 -11.60 -6.01
N PRO A 88 7.75 -10.51 -6.66
CA PRO A 88 7.76 -10.39 -8.12
C PRO A 88 8.68 -11.39 -8.84
N ALA A 89 9.64 -11.99 -8.15
CA ALA A 89 10.55 -12.99 -8.72
C ALA A 89 9.87 -14.35 -8.99
N ILE A 90 8.71 -14.62 -8.39
CA ILE A 90 7.97 -15.86 -8.60
C ILE A 90 7.23 -15.79 -9.96
N PRO A 91 7.49 -16.70 -10.92
CA PRO A 91 6.93 -16.64 -12.28
C PRO A 91 5.51 -17.20 -12.34
N VAL A 92 4.58 -16.61 -11.59
CA VAL A 92 3.16 -16.96 -11.57
C VAL A 92 2.34 -15.78 -12.07
N HIS A 93 1.40 -16.05 -13.00
CA HIS A 93 0.52 -15.04 -13.55
C HIS A 93 -0.74 -14.85 -12.71
N VAL A 94 -1.34 -13.65 -12.77
CA VAL A 94 -2.51 -13.28 -11.96
C VAL A 94 -3.72 -14.20 -12.16
N TRP A 95 -3.89 -14.78 -13.34
CA TRP A 95 -4.99 -15.71 -13.68
C TRP A 95 -4.75 -17.16 -13.23
N GLN A 96 -3.54 -17.47 -12.73
CA GLN A 96 -3.19 -18.80 -12.22
C GLN A 96 -3.49 -18.92 -10.71
N PHE A 97 -4.67 -18.51 -10.29
CA PHE A 97 -5.06 -18.43 -8.88
C PHE A 97 -5.10 -19.76 -8.13
N GLU A 98 -5.13 -20.88 -8.85
CA GLU A 98 -5.04 -22.24 -8.28
C GLU A 98 -3.59 -22.72 -8.06
N HIS A 99 -2.60 -21.95 -8.55
CA HIS A 99 -1.21 -22.30 -8.40
C HIS A 99 -0.77 -22.15 -6.93
N GLU A 100 -0.08 -23.15 -6.38
CA GLU A 100 0.35 -23.18 -4.96
C GLU A 100 1.16 -21.93 -4.53
N LEU A 101 1.97 -21.37 -5.45
CA LEU A 101 2.79 -20.18 -5.21
C LEU A 101 2.04 -18.85 -5.49
N TRP A 102 0.76 -18.89 -5.83
CA TRP A 102 0.02 -17.68 -6.16
C TRP A 102 -0.05 -16.71 -4.98
N ASN A 103 -0.27 -17.23 -3.76
CA ASN A 103 -0.28 -16.42 -2.55
C ASN A 103 1.10 -15.79 -2.28
N ALA A 104 2.17 -16.55 -2.46
CA ALA A 104 3.53 -16.05 -2.31
C ALA A 104 3.83 -14.93 -3.33
N ARG A 105 3.31 -15.07 -4.57
CA ARG A 105 3.49 -14.06 -5.62
C ARG A 105 2.73 -12.75 -5.37
N PHE A 106 1.50 -12.81 -4.80
CA PHE A 106 0.58 -11.67 -4.83
C PHE A 106 0.08 -11.20 -3.47
N ARG A 107 0.12 -12.02 -2.42
CA ARG A 107 -0.51 -11.72 -1.13
C ARG A 107 0.40 -11.82 0.08
N GLN A 108 1.44 -12.62 0.00
CA GLN A 108 2.31 -12.88 1.14
C GLN A 108 3.11 -11.64 1.50
N PRO A 109 3.17 -11.23 2.77
CA PRO A 109 3.99 -10.11 3.19
C PRO A 109 5.45 -10.53 3.33
N TYR A 110 6.34 -9.67 2.82
CA TYR A 110 7.79 -9.79 2.92
C TYR A 110 8.37 -8.55 3.58
N LEU A 111 9.37 -8.73 4.42
CA LEU A 111 10.15 -7.62 4.95
C LEU A 111 11.45 -7.49 4.14
N ILE A 112 11.63 -6.37 3.49
CA ILE A 112 12.82 -6.06 2.70
C ILE A 112 13.71 -5.15 3.54
N LEU A 113 14.94 -5.58 3.79
CA LEU A 113 15.98 -4.81 4.43
C LEU A 113 16.97 -4.36 3.35
N SER A 114 17.03 -3.05 3.09
CA SER A 114 17.88 -2.48 2.04
C SER A 114 18.99 -1.64 2.64
N VAL A 115 20.23 -1.88 2.20
CA VAL A 115 21.39 -1.07 2.58
C VAL A 115 21.80 -0.23 1.38
N THR A 116 21.39 1.04 1.39
CA THR A 116 21.57 1.97 0.27
C THR A 116 23.03 2.13 -0.14
N ARG A 117 23.95 2.08 0.83
CA ARG A 117 25.39 2.30 0.60
C ARG A 117 26.07 1.19 -0.19
N THR A 118 25.54 -0.03 -0.12
CA THR A 118 26.16 -1.22 -0.75
C THR A 118 25.34 -1.78 -1.92
N GLY A 119 24.12 -1.29 -2.14
CA GLY A 119 23.20 -1.84 -3.13
C GLY A 119 22.78 -3.28 -2.84
N ILE A 120 22.88 -3.71 -1.58
CA ILE A 120 22.48 -5.06 -1.16
C ILE A 120 21.10 -4.97 -0.49
N SER A 121 20.21 -5.87 -0.85
CA SER A 121 18.91 -6.03 -0.21
C SER A 121 18.71 -7.47 0.25
N CYS A 122 18.10 -7.62 1.40
CA CYS A 122 17.67 -8.90 1.94
C CYS A 122 16.16 -8.95 2.00
N THR A 123 15.56 -9.96 1.42
CA THR A 123 14.11 -10.22 1.46
C THR A 123 13.84 -11.32 2.47
N TYR A 124 13.15 -10.97 3.54
CA TYR A 124 12.74 -11.90 4.57
C TYR A 124 11.28 -12.30 4.39
N ASP A 125 11.04 -13.60 4.24
CA ASP A 125 9.71 -14.19 4.20
C ASP A 125 9.19 -14.40 5.63
N ILE A 126 8.16 -13.63 6.00
CA ILE A 126 7.60 -13.64 7.35
C ILE A 126 6.93 -14.97 7.68
N LEU A 127 6.35 -15.65 6.69
CA LEU A 127 5.62 -16.91 6.90
C LEU A 127 6.55 -18.13 6.90
N ALA A 128 7.51 -18.14 5.99
CA ALA A 128 8.45 -19.23 5.85
C ALA A 128 9.67 -19.13 6.80
N ASP A 129 9.86 -17.98 7.46
CA ASP A 129 11.02 -17.68 8.31
C ASP A 129 12.36 -17.86 7.57
N THR A 130 12.39 -17.42 6.32
CA THR A 130 13.56 -17.57 5.45
C THR A 130 13.99 -16.23 4.88
N ALA A 131 15.29 -16.06 4.69
CA ALA A 131 15.87 -14.85 4.11
C ALA A 131 16.57 -15.17 2.79
N ASP A 132 16.49 -14.25 1.83
CA ASP A 132 17.18 -14.31 0.56
C ASP A 132 17.87 -12.97 0.27
N ILE A 133 19.11 -13.01 -0.26
CA ILE A 133 19.94 -11.82 -0.48
C ILE A 133 20.10 -11.59 -1.97
N ALA A 134 19.71 -10.38 -2.40
CA ALA A 134 19.87 -9.90 -3.75
C ALA A 134 20.79 -8.66 -3.80
N ARG A 135 21.51 -8.51 -4.89
CA ARG A 135 22.24 -7.28 -5.24
C ARG A 135 21.48 -6.58 -6.36
N SER A 136 21.19 -5.30 -6.16
CA SER A 136 20.57 -4.42 -7.16
C SER A 136 21.60 -3.78 -8.06
#